data_4be1173c1cbbf639f424f9edd9b4fd68
#
_entry.id   4be1173c1cbbf639f424f9edd9b4fd68
#
_cell.length_a   1.000
_cell.length_b   1.000
_cell.length_c   1.000
_cell.angle_alpha   90.00
_cell.angle_beta   90.00
_cell.angle_gamma   90.00
#
_symmetry.space_group_name_H-M   'P 1'
#
loop_
_entity.id
_entity.type
_entity.pdbx_description
1 polymer ?
#
loop_
_entity_poly.entity_id
_entity_poly.type
_entity_poly.pdbx_seq_one_letter_code
_entity_poly.pdbx_strand_id
1 'polypeptide(L)'
;FQQNDLHKLAFLGRARTLGFSIEDCRNLLALYEDGTRESAQVKQIAQEHLSQIDEKIAQLQSMRNTLAHLVEACHGDHRPDCPILEDLSAKPQ
;
A
#
# COMPACT_ATOMS: atom_id res chain seq x y z
N PHE A 1 -6.11 -30.46 11.78
CA PHE A 1 -6.05 -29.04 12.14
C PHE A 1 -6.98 -28.76 13.30
N GLN A 2 -6.47 -28.08 14.32
CA GLN A 2 -7.30 -27.62 15.41
C GLN A 2 -8.03 -26.34 15.01
N GLN A 3 -9.19 -26.11 15.58
CA GLN A 3 -9.99 -24.91 15.33
C GLN A 3 -9.20 -23.63 15.54
N ASN A 4 -8.30 -23.64 16.54
CA ASN A 4 -7.44 -22.50 16.87
C ASN A 4 -6.48 -22.17 15.72
N ASP A 5 -5.94 -23.18 15.04
CA ASP A 5 -5.03 -22.96 13.92
C ASP A 5 -5.76 -22.34 12.72
N LEU A 6 -7.00 -22.78 12.45
CA LEU A 6 -7.81 -22.21 11.40
C LEU A 6 -8.15 -20.74 11.70
N HIS A 7 -8.42 -20.45 12.97
CA HIS A 7 -8.71 -19.07 13.39
C HIS A 7 -7.49 -18.17 13.21
N LYS A 8 -6.30 -18.66 13.56
CA LYS A 8 -5.05 -17.91 13.37
C LYS A 8 -4.78 -17.64 11.90
N LEU A 9 -5.00 -18.63 11.04
CA LEU A 9 -4.82 -18.47 9.59
C LEU A 9 -5.79 -17.44 9.03
N ALA A 10 -7.04 -17.46 9.48
CA ALA A 10 -8.02 -16.48 9.06
C ALA A 10 -7.63 -15.07 9.51
N PHE A 11 -7.15 -14.95 10.73
CA PHE A 11 -6.67 -13.67 11.27
C PHE A 11 -5.52 -13.11 10.42
N LEU A 12 -4.51 -13.94 10.16
CA LEU A 12 -3.35 -13.53 9.37
C LEU A 12 -3.76 -13.18 7.93
N GLY A 13 -4.67 -13.96 7.35
CA GLY A 13 -5.18 -13.69 6.01
C GLY A 13 -5.88 -12.34 5.92
N ARG A 14 -6.70 -12.02 6.92
CA ARG A 14 -7.40 -10.73 6.95
C ARG A 14 -6.42 -9.56 7.11
N ALA A 15 -5.42 -9.72 7.99
CA ALA A 15 -4.42 -8.69 8.20
C ALA A 15 -3.62 -8.44 6.92
N ARG A 16 -3.26 -9.49 6.19
CA ARG A 16 -2.56 -9.36 4.91
C ARG A 16 -3.43 -8.68 3.86
N THR A 17 -4.72 -8.98 3.85
CA THR A 17 -5.66 -8.32 2.93
C THR A 17 -5.69 -6.80 3.14
N LEU A 18 -5.53 -6.37 4.38
CA LEU A 18 -5.49 -4.94 4.71
C LEU A 18 -4.11 -4.33 4.46
N GLY A 19 -3.15 -5.11 3.98
CA GLY A 19 -1.85 -4.61 3.58
C GLY A 19 -0.80 -4.60 4.68
N PHE A 20 -1.08 -5.18 5.84
CA PHE A 20 -0.08 -5.25 6.92
C PHE A 20 1.10 -6.14 6.49
N SER A 21 2.31 -5.75 6.87
CA SER A 21 3.49 -6.56 6.64
C SER A 21 3.41 -7.86 7.44
N ILE A 22 4.23 -8.84 7.06
CA ILE A 22 4.29 -10.11 7.81
C ILE A 22 4.67 -9.86 9.26
N GLU A 23 5.62 -8.96 9.50
CA GLU A 23 6.04 -8.58 10.85
C GLU A 23 4.88 -7.98 11.65
N ASP A 24 4.14 -7.05 11.04
CA ASP A 24 2.98 -6.45 11.69
C ASP A 24 1.89 -7.49 11.97
N CYS A 25 1.69 -8.43 11.03
CA CYS A 25 0.73 -9.51 11.23
C CYS A 25 1.09 -10.36 12.44
N ARG A 26 2.38 -10.68 12.61
CA ARG A 26 2.85 -11.44 13.77
C ARG A 26 2.65 -10.66 15.06
N ASN A 27 2.97 -9.38 15.05
CA ASN A 27 2.80 -8.52 16.23
C ASN A 27 1.33 -8.40 16.62
N LEU A 28 0.44 -8.22 15.64
CA LEU A 28 -0.99 -8.14 15.89
C LEU A 28 -1.54 -9.45 16.44
N LEU A 29 -1.08 -10.58 15.89
CA LEU A 29 -1.51 -11.89 16.39
C LEU A 29 -1.05 -12.11 17.81
N ALA A 30 0.20 -11.75 18.13
CA ALA A 30 0.72 -11.87 19.48
C ALA A 30 -0.09 -11.03 20.47
N LEU A 31 -0.46 -9.82 20.08
CA LEU A 31 -1.30 -8.95 20.92
C LEU A 31 -2.70 -9.53 21.08
N TYR A 32 -3.24 -10.14 20.01
CA TYR A 32 -4.56 -10.77 20.09
C TYR A 32 -4.59 -11.94 21.08
N GLU A 33 -3.51 -12.71 21.13
CA GLU A 33 -3.41 -13.87 22.04
C GLU A 33 -3.07 -13.47 23.46
N ASP A 34 -2.57 -12.25 23.68
CA ASP A 34 -2.20 -11.76 25.01
C ASP A 34 -3.43 -11.19 25.73
N GLY A 35 -3.82 -11.82 26.81
CA GLY A 35 -4.96 -11.40 27.62
C GLY A 35 -4.76 -10.08 28.34
N THR A 36 -3.51 -9.60 28.45
CA THR A 36 -3.19 -8.35 29.14
C THR A 36 -2.95 -7.19 28.19
N ARG A 37 -3.20 -7.40 26.88
CA ARG A 37 -2.96 -6.38 25.85
C ARG A 37 -3.74 -5.10 26.10
N GLU A 38 -3.15 -3.99 25.70
CA GLU A 38 -3.83 -2.71 25.68
C GLU A 38 -4.29 -2.39 24.27
N SER A 39 -5.54 -1.96 24.11
CA SER A 39 -6.06 -1.59 22.80
C SER A 39 -5.32 -0.40 22.20
N ALA A 40 -4.67 0.41 23.03
CA ALA A 40 -3.86 1.53 22.55
C ALA A 40 -2.69 1.06 21.68
N GLN A 41 -2.08 -0.09 22.01
CA GLN A 41 -0.99 -0.65 21.19
C GLN A 41 -1.47 -1.08 19.82
N VAL A 42 -2.62 -1.74 19.76
CA VAL A 42 -3.23 -2.17 18.51
C VAL A 42 -3.61 -0.97 17.66
N LYS A 43 -4.19 0.04 18.28
CA LYS A 43 -4.58 1.27 17.60
C LYS A 43 -3.37 1.98 16.99
N GLN A 44 -2.25 2.00 17.72
CA GLN A 44 -1.03 2.64 17.24
C GLN A 44 -0.48 1.95 15.97
N ILE A 45 -0.45 0.62 15.98
CA ILE A 45 -0.01 -0.15 14.81
C ILE A 45 -0.91 0.16 13.61
N ALA A 46 -2.22 0.18 13.82
CA ALA A 46 -3.18 0.46 12.77
C ALA A 46 -3.05 1.89 12.25
N GLN A 47 -2.83 2.86 13.15
CA GLN A 47 -2.67 4.27 12.75
C GLN A 47 -1.42 4.49 11.93
N GLU A 48 -0.32 3.85 12.31
CA GLU A 48 0.94 3.94 11.54
C GLU A 48 0.75 3.37 10.14
N HIS A 49 0.05 2.23 10.04
CA HIS A 49 -0.24 1.62 8.76
C HIS A 49 -1.17 2.50 7.91
N LEU A 50 -2.17 3.09 8.54
CA LEU A 50 -3.09 4.02 7.86
C LEU A 50 -2.33 5.20 7.27
N SER A 51 -1.38 5.77 8.01
CA SER A 51 -0.55 6.88 7.53
C SER A 51 0.27 6.47 6.31
N GLN A 52 0.84 5.26 6.32
CA GLN A 52 1.59 4.74 5.18
C GLN A 52 0.70 4.58 3.95
N ILE A 53 -0.52 4.11 4.14
CA ILE A 53 -1.49 3.98 3.05
C ILE A 53 -1.82 5.36 2.48
N ASP A 54 -2.07 6.34 3.35
CA ASP A 54 -2.38 7.71 2.91
C ASP A 54 -1.23 8.29 2.08
N GLU A 55 0.02 8.06 2.49
CA GLU A 55 1.18 8.49 1.72
C GLU A 55 1.22 7.83 0.34
N LYS A 56 0.93 6.52 0.28
CA LYS A 56 0.92 5.79 -0.98
C LYS A 56 -0.19 6.29 -1.91
N ILE A 57 -1.36 6.59 -1.35
CA ILE A 57 -2.46 7.16 -2.12
C ILE A 57 -2.02 8.50 -2.74
N ALA A 58 -1.38 9.35 -1.95
CA ALA A 58 -0.91 10.64 -2.44
C ALA A 58 0.14 10.46 -3.55
N GLN A 59 1.07 9.52 -3.37
CA GLN A 59 2.10 9.22 -4.37
C GLN A 59 1.47 8.70 -5.66
N LEU A 60 0.53 7.76 -5.54
CA LEU A 60 -0.17 7.21 -6.71
C LEU A 60 -0.98 8.28 -7.42
N GLN A 61 -1.62 9.17 -6.66
CA GLN A 61 -2.38 10.28 -7.24
C GLN A 61 -1.48 11.20 -8.05
N SER A 62 -0.29 11.50 -7.52
CA SER A 62 0.71 12.33 -8.20
C SER A 62 1.17 11.67 -9.50
N MET A 63 1.49 10.38 -9.43
CA MET A 63 1.90 9.61 -10.60
C MET A 63 0.79 9.58 -11.66
N ARG A 64 -0.43 9.34 -11.22
CA ARG A 64 -1.59 9.33 -12.11
C ARG A 64 -1.77 10.67 -12.81
N ASN A 65 -1.69 11.76 -12.05
CA ASN A 65 -1.88 13.10 -12.61
C ASN A 65 -0.81 13.41 -13.66
N THR A 66 0.44 13.04 -13.40
CA THR A 66 1.53 13.22 -14.34
C THR A 66 1.27 12.42 -15.63
N LEU A 67 0.92 11.15 -15.49
CA LEU A 67 0.65 10.29 -16.65
C LEU A 67 -0.56 10.76 -17.43
N ALA A 68 -1.62 11.18 -16.74
CA ALA A 68 -2.83 11.67 -17.39
C ALA A 68 -2.51 12.90 -18.24
N HIS A 69 -1.70 13.81 -17.72
CA HIS A 69 -1.27 15.00 -18.44
C HIS A 69 -0.47 14.62 -19.69
N LEU A 70 0.46 13.67 -19.56
CA LEU A 70 1.30 13.22 -20.66
C LEU A 70 0.47 12.50 -21.73
N VAL A 71 -0.51 11.69 -21.30
CA VAL A 71 -1.41 11.01 -22.24
C VAL A 71 -2.23 12.02 -23.04
N GLU A 72 -2.75 13.04 -22.39
CA GLU A 72 -3.51 14.09 -23.06
C GLU A 72 -2.66 14.87 -24.06
N ALA A 73 -1.39 15.11 -23.73
CA ALA A 73 -0.46 15.83 -24.60
C ALA A 73 0.02 14.96 -25.77
N CYS A 74 -0.09 13.65 -25.70
CA CYS A 74 0.31 12.74 -26.75
C CYS A 74 -0.83 12.56 -27.75
N HIS A 75 -0.54 12.78 -29.03
CA HIS A 75 -1.57 12.70 -30.08
C HIS A 75 -1.97 11.26 -30.43
N GLY A 76 -1.09 10.30 -30.15
CA GLY A 76 -1.39 8.89 -30.41
C GLY A 76 -1.50 8.56 -31.88
N ASP A 77 -0.85 9.34 -32.75
CA ASP A 77 -0.86 9.13 -34.20
C ASP A 77 0.52 8.72 -34.73
N HIS A 78 0.79 8.92 -36.00
CA HIS A 78 2.05 8.51 -36.63
C HIS A 78 3.22 9.47 -36.39
N ARG A 79 3.01 10.54 -35.64
CA ARG A 79 4.07 11.51 -35.37
C ARG A 79 5.11 10.91 -34.46
N PRO A 80 6.40 11.17 -34.69
CA PRO A 80 7.46 10.65 -33.83
C PRO A 80 7.55 11.37 -32.51
N ASP A 81 7.01 12.58 -32.41
CA ASP A 81 7.06 13.35 -31.17
C ASP A 81 6.09 12.79 -30.14
N CYS A 82 6.60 12.41 -28.98
CA CYS A 82 5.80 11.82 -27.92
C CYS A 82 6.22 12.42 -26.57
N PRO A 83 5.38 13.26 -25.96
CA PRO A 83 5.71 13.85 -24.66
C PRO A 83 5.99 12.83 -23.59
N ILE A 84 5.36 11.64 -23.64
CA ILE A 84 5.60 10.57 -22.68
C ILE A 84 7.05 10.09 -22.78
N LEU A 85 7.51 9.79 -23.99
CA LEU A 85 8.87 9.33 -24.20
C LEU A 85 9.90 10.42 -23.88
N GLU A 86 9.57 11.67 -24.18
CA GLU A 86 10.44 12.80 -23.86
C GLU A 86 10.59 12.96 -22.35
N ASP A 87 9.50 12.85 -21.61
CA ASP A 87 9.53 12.94 -20.15
C ASP A 87 10.35 11.83 -19.54
N LEU A 88 10.15 10.58 -20.00
CA LEU A 88 10.88 9.42 -19.48
C LEU A 88 12.36 9.47 -19.82
N SER A 89 12.72 10.11 -20.92
CA SER A 89 14.12 10.21 -21.35
C SER A 89 14.83 11.44 -20.78
N ALA A 90 14.12 12.29 -20.04
CA ALA A 90 14.72 13.47 -19.43
C ALA A 90 15.81 13.05 -18.42
N LYS A 91 16.94 13.76 -18.47
CA LYS A 91 18.04 13.44 -17.55
C LYS A 91 17.65 13.84 -16.15
N PRO A 92 17.92 12.98 -15.15
CA PRO A 92 17.68 13.35 -13.77
C PRO A 92 18.60 14.53 -13.37
N GLN A 93 18.04 15.45 -12.65
CA GLN A 93 18.81 16.59 -12.14
C GLN A 93 19.35 16.30 -10.74
#